data_2595db816784e691c57feea63c8096b3
#
_entry.id   2595db816784e691c57feea63c8096b3
#
_cell.length_a   1.000
_cell.length_b   1.000
_cell.length_c   1.000
_cell.angle_alpha   90.00
_cell.angle_beta   90.00
_cell.angle_gamma   90.00
#
_symmetry.space_group_name_H-M   'P 1'
#
loop_
_entity.id
_entity.type
_entity.pdbx_description
1 polymer ?
#
loop_
_entity_poly.entity_id
_entity_poly.type
_entity_poly.pdbx_seq_one_letter_code
_entity_poly.pdbx_strand_id
1 'polypeptide(L)'
;METDVQLAVGYIETFAGNGKARSTGDGKRAVKAGIPLPHHVALDRDERWLYFAESGSDRVRRVNLAEGTVHNFAGIGETCYSGDEGPCGEAGLYLPLDVACDSRNDLYVCDSGSNRIRKIDRETGIITTVVGTGEHGFNGDGPALEVNLTWPAAIAFDADDVMYIADTQAHRIRRYDSRTGLVETIAGSWTAEDEAREQPLVARNLVVLSGDAIGIDFSDDNGWLMPVCSDGLSLSMYLDDGHPAMEA
;
A
#
# COMPACT_ATOMS: atom_id res chain seq x y z
N MET A 1 -22.44 30.55 -3.11
CA MET A 1 -23.54 29.57 -3.21
C MET A 1 -22.87 28.22 -3.05
N GLU A 2 -22.79 27.76 -1.79
CA GLU A 2 -22.38 26.37 -1.47
C GLU A 2 -23.48 25.46 -1.97
N THR A 3 -23.19 24.66 -2.97
CA THR A 3 -24.05 23.55 -3.32
C THR A 3 -23.70 22.41 -2.34
N ASP A 4 -24.44 22.33 -1.23
CA ASP A 4 -24.51 21.12 -0.43
C ASP A 4 -24.96 19.98 -1.35
N VAL A 5 -24.03 19.20 -1.84
CA VAL A 5 -24.34 17.94 -2.51
C VAL A 5 -24.67 16.93 -1.41
N GLN A 6 -25.95 16.88 -1.04
CA GLN A 6 -26.47 15.86 -0.18
C GLN A 6 -26.49 14.54 -0.98
N LEU A 7 -25.43 13.76 -0.90
CA LEU A 7 -25.37 12.44 -1.53
C LEU A 7 -26.48 11.58 -0.92
N ALA A 8 -27.39 11.11 -1.75
CA ALA A 8 -28.40 10.14 -1.35
C ALA A 8 -27.67 8.82 -0.99
N VAL A 9 -28.15 8.14 0.08
CA VAL A 9 -27.61 6.86 0.51
C VAL A 9 -27.64 5.88 -0.68
N GLY A 10 -26.47 5.30 -1.02
CA GLY A 10 -26.32 4.36 -2.13
C GLY A 10 -25.98 4.98 -3.50
N TYR A 11 -25.70 6.30 -3.57
CA TYR A 11 -25.20 6.93 -4.80
C TYR A 11 -23.67 6.83 -4.90
N ILE A 12 -23.17 6.46 -6.06
CA ILE A 12 -21.73 6.44 -6.40
C ILE A 12 -21.49 7.30 -7.64
N GLU A 13 -20.43 8.11 -7.63
CA GLU A 13 -20.00 8.88 -8.76
C GLU A 13 -18.51 8.78 -9.01
N THR A 14 -18.10 9.08 -10.25
CA THR A 14 -16.68 9.09 -10.61
C THR A 14 -16.03 10.35 -10.06
N PHE A 15 -15.10 10.18 -9.13
CA PHE A 15 -14.30 11.25 -8.53
C PHE A 15 -13.07 11.60 -9.38
N ALA A 16 -12.39 10.60 -9.95
CA ALA A 16 -11.23 10.77 -10.81
C ALA A 16 -11.21 9.67 -11.90
N GLY A 17 -10.60 9.99 -13.05
CA GLY A 17 -10.50 9.06 -14.16
C GLY A 17 -11.59 9.23 -15.22
N ASN A 18 -11.24 8.94 -16.47
CA ASN A 18 -12.15 9.00 -17.64
C ASN A 18 -12.27 7.67 -18.37
N GLY A 19 -11.81 6.56 -17.72
CA GLY A 19 -11.82 5.21 -18.27
C GLY A 19 -10.75 4.91 -19.33
N LYS A 20 -9.82 5.84 -19.59
CA LYS A 20 -8.73 5.61 -20.55
C LYS A 20 -7.48 5.08 -19.83
N ALA A 21 -6.95 3.97 -20.34
CA ALA A 21 -5.75 3.31 -19.85
C ALA A 21 -4.44 4.00 -20.32
N ARG A 22 -4.35 5.32 -20.14
CA ARG A 22 -3.17 6.12 -20.45
C ARG A 22 -3.06 7.26 -19.46
N SER A 23 -1.92 7.44 -18.82
CA SER A 23 -1.68 8.54 -17.89
C SER A 23 -1.71 9.87 -18.61
N THR A 24 -2.68 10.72 -18.29
CA THR A 24 -2.88 12.05 -18.89
C THR A 24 -3.55 13.00 -17.91
N GLY A 25 -3.61 14.28 -18.29
CA GLY A 25 -4.41 15.27 -17.57
C GLY A 25 -3.74 15.87 -16.35
N ASP A 26 -2.42 15.82 -16.27
CA ASP A 26 -1.66 16.48 -15.20
C ASP A 26 -2.01 17.99 -15.12
N GLY A 27 -2.27 18.48 -13.90
CA GLY A 27 -2.74 19.84 -13.63
C GLY A 27 -4.18 20.15 -14.08
N LYS A 28 -4.97 19.14 -14.52
CA LYS A 28 -6.34 19.32 -15.00
C LYS A 28 -7.35 18.63 -14.08
N ARG A 29 -8.65 18.82 -14.38
CA ARG A 29 -9.73 18.19 -13.61
C ARG A 29 -9.57 16.68 -13.57
N ALA A 30 -9.60 16.12 -12.37
CA ALA A 30 -9.36 14.70 -12.10
C ALA A 30 -10.31 13.78 -12.88
N VAL A 31 -11.60 14.14 -13.00
CA VAL A 31 -12.60 13.37 -13.77
C VAL A 31 -12.34 13.33 -15.29
N LYS A 32 -11.42 14.16 -15.80
CA LYS A 32 -11.04 14.20 -17.22
C LYS A 32 -9.68 13.53 -17.49
N ALA A 33 -8.97 13.15 -16.45
CA ALA A 33 -7.66 12.50 -16.56
C ALA A 33 -7.79 11.04 -17.01
N GLY A 34 -6.83 10.57 -17.79
CA GLY A 34 -6.63 9.14 -17.95
C GLY A 34 -5.79 8.61 -16.78
N ILE A 35 -6.21 7.49 -16.20
CA ILE A 35 -5.58 6.86 -15.04
C ILE A 35 -5.45 5.36 -15.35
N PRO A 36 -4.28 4.89 -15.82
CA PRO A 36 -4.06 3.49 -16.12
C PRO A 36 -3.77 2.69 -14.85
N LEU A 37 -4.52 1.62 -14.65
CA LEU A 37 -4.34 0.66 -13.56
C LEU A 37 -4.12 1.35 -12.19
N PRO A 38 -5.10 2.14 -11.69
CA PRO A 38 -5.02 2.65 -10.34
C PRO A 38 -5.18 1.49 -9.35
N HIS A 39 -4.35 1.50 -8.31
CA HIS A 39 -4.44 0.58 -7.20
C HIS A 39 -4.91 1.32 -5.94
N HIS A 40 -4.23 1.13 -4.83
CA HIS A 40 -4.63 1.71 -3.55
C HIS A 40 -4.57 3.23 -3.52
N VAL A 41 -5.38 3.81 -2.64
CA VAL A 41 -5.50 5.24 -2.42
C VAL A 41 -5.26 5.59 -0.95
N ALA A 42 -4.67 6.74 -0.68
CA ALA A 42 -4.49 7.27 0.66
C ALA A 42 -4.86 8.76 0.72
N LEU A 43 -5.56 9.14 1.78
CA LEU A 43 -5.76 10.55 2.12
C LEU A 43 -4.60 11.03 3.00
N ASP A 44 -4.15 12.26 2.78
CA ASP A 44 -3.35 12.91 3.81
C ASP A 44 -4.24 13.27 5.01
N ARG A 45 -3.63 13.39 6.19
CA ARG A 45 -4.37 13.68 7.42
C ARG A 45 -5.01 15.07 7.45
N ASP A 46 -4.56 15.96 6.58
CA ASP A 46 -5.12 17.30 6.41
C ASP A 46 -6.32 17.30 5.45
N GLU A 47 -6.67 16.15 4.86
CA GLU A 47 -7.72 15.96 3.87
C GLU A 47 -7.61 16.94 2.69
N ARG A 48 -6.38 17.25 2.27
CA ARG A 48 -6.09 18.15 1.16
C ARG A 48 -5.77 17.41 -0.13
N TRP A 49 -5.15 16.24 0.01
CA TRP A 49 -4.68 15.42 -1.08
C TRP A 49 -5.14 13.97 -0.97
N LEU A 50 -5.65 13.43 -2.05
CA LEU A 50 -5.83 12.01 -2.25
C LEU A 50 -4.67 11.51 -3.12
N TYR A 51 -3.80 10.70 -2.57
CA TYR A 51 -2.73 10.01 -3.29
C TYR A 51 -3.21 8.69 -3.84
N PHE A 52 -2.65 8.24 -4.96
CA PHE A 52 -2.91 6.91 -5.48
C PHE A 52 -1.73 6.37 -6.29
N ALA A 53 -1.52 5.07 -6.19
CA ALA A 53 -0.57 4.34 -7.00
C ALA A 53 -1.16 4.13 -8.41
N GLU A 54 -0.44 4.51 -9.44
CA GLU A 54 -0.80 4.34 -10.85
C GLU A 54 0.22 3.39 -11.49
N SER A 55 0.06 2.06 -11.25
CA SER A 55 1.03 1.05 -11.66
C SER A 55 1.18 0.95 -13.19
N GLY A 56 0.13 1.27 -13.94
CA GLY A 56 0.19 1.27 -15.41
C GLY A 56 1.02 2.41 -16.01
N SER A 57 1.59 3.29 -15.19
CA SER A 57 2.50 4.36 -15.62
C SER A 57 3.71 4.54 -14.72
N ASP A 58 3.95 3.60 -13.79
CA ASP A 58 5.05 3.65 -12.83
C ASP A 58 5.14 4.99 -12.09
N ARG A 59 3.97 5.46 -11.57
CA ARG A 59 3.84 6.74 -10.87
C ARG A 59 2.98 6.64 -9.62
N VAL A 60 3.21 7.59 -8.75
CA VAL A 60 2.22 8.01 -7.75
C VAL A 60 1.66 9.36 -8.19
N ARG A 61 0.33 9.46 -8.22
CA ARG A 61 -0.35 10.73 -8.49
C ARG A 61 -1.18 11.15 -7.30
N ARG A 62 -1.62 12.41 -7.30
CA ARG A 62 -2.48 12.94 -6.25
C ARG A 62 -3.57 13.84 -6.82
N VAL A 63 -4.71 13.88 -6.15
CA VAL A 63 -5.81 14.80 -6.46
C VAL A 63 -5.88 15.87 -5.36
N ASN A 64 -5.90 17.12 -5.76
CA ASN A 64 -6.25 18.22 -4.87
C ASN A 64 -7.75 18.16 -4.61
N LEU A 65 -8.16 17.92 -3.37
CA LEU A 65 -9.56 17.71 -3.01
C LEU A 65 -10.40 18.99 -3.13
N ALA A 66 -9.79 20.15 -2.86
CA ALA A 66 -10.48 21.45 -2.96
C ALA A 66 -10.68 21.91 -4.42
N GLU A 67 -9.71 21.64 -5.29
CA GLU A 67 -9.72 22.10 -6.68
C GLU A 67 -10.27 21.04 -7.65
N GLY A 68 -10.28 19.76 -7.25
CA GLY A 68 -10.62 18.64 -8.10
C GLY A 68 -9.63 18.43 -9.26
N THR A 69 -8.36 18.81 -9.07
CA THR A 69 -7.30 18.70 -10.07
C THR A 69 -6.35 17.53 -9.73
N VAL A 70 -5.88 16.82 -10.75
CA VAL A 70 -4.93 15.71 -10.57
C VAL A 70 -3.54 16.14 -10.99
N HIS A 71 -2.53 15.67 -10.23
CA HIS A 71 -1.13 16.02 -10.43
C HIS A 71 -0.24 14.78 -10.34
N ASN A 72 0.82 14.75 -11.16
CA ASN A 72 1.92 13.82 -10.92
C ASN A 72 2.59 14.21 -9.60
N PHE A 73 3.00 13.22 -8.82
CA PHE A 73 3.62 13.47 -7.52
C PHE A 73 5.00 12.79 -7.44
N ALA A 74 5.08 11.49 -7.68
CA ALA A 74 6.33 10.75 -7.70
C ALA A 74 6.41 9.83 -8.92
N GLY A 75 7.61 9.53 -9.34
CA GLY A 75 7.87 8.66 -10.47
C GLY A 75 8.02 9.41 -11.81
N ILE A 76 9.08 9.10 -12.56
CA ILE A 76 9.31 9.63 -13.92
C ILE A 76 8.43 8.97 -14.97
N GLY A 77 7.80 7.82 -14.64
CA GLY A 77 6.97 7.02 -15.54
C GLY A 77 7.76 6.14 -16.48
N GLU A 78 8.94 5.77 -16.07
CA GLU A 78 9.78 4.74 -16.68
C GLU A 78 9.95 3.60 -15.68
N THR A 79 9.81 2.38 -16.17
CA THR A 79 9.93 1.16 -15.36
C THR A 79 11.37 0.98 -14.90
N CYS A 80 11.72 1.55 -13.75
CA CYS A 80 13.05 1.43 -13.17
C CYS A 80 13.04 1.78 -11.68
N TYR A 81 14.10 1.38 -10.98
CA TYR A 81 14.39 1.86 -9.63
C TYR A 81 15.55 2.83 -9.67
N SER A 82 15.33 4.06 -9.22
CA SER A 82 16.36 5.09 -9.15
C SER A 82 15.96 6.25 -8.22
N GLY A 83 16.87 7.19 -8.02
CA GLY A 83 16.60 8.51 -7.47
C GLY A 83 16.41 8.55 -5.97
N ASP A 84 16.90 7.56 -5.20
CA ASP A 84 16.97 7.69 -3.75
C ASP A 84 17.78 8.91 -3.32
N GLU A 85 17.37 9.54 -2.22
CA GLU A 85 17.92 10.77 -1.69
C GLU A 85 17.78 11.99 -2.62
N GLY A 86 16.93 11.88 -3.65
CA GLY A 86 16.59 12.93 -4.60
C GLY A 86 15.10 13.31 -4.57
N PRO A 87 14.70 14.28 -5.41
CA PRO A 87 13.30 14.68 -5.54
C PRO A 87 12.43 13.52 -6.03
N CYS A 88 11.29 13.28 -5.37
CA CYS A 88 10.41 12.14 -5.70
C CYS A 88 9.87 12.19 -7.15
N GLY A 89 9.70 13.38 -7.72
CA GLY A 89 9.26 13.54 -9.11
C GLY A 89 10.32 13.15 -10.15
N GLU A 90 11.60 12.99 -9.74
CA GLU A 90 12.72 12.60 -10.57
C GLU A 90 13.15 11.15 -10.32
N ALA A 91 12.54 10.48 -9.37
CA ALA A 91 12.82 9.09 -9.03
C ALA A 91 12.14 8.12 -10.01
N GLY A 92 12.78 6.99 -10.29
CA GLY A 92 12.17 5.85 -10.95
C GLY A 92 11.40 5.00 -9.94
N LEU A 93 10.19 4.59 -10.32
CA LEU A 93 9.37 3.60 -9.62
C LEU A 93 9.11 2.41 -10.55
N TYR A 94 8.84 1.26 -9.96
CA TYR A 94 8.50 0.06 -10.73
C TYR A 94 7.27 -0.62 -10.17
N LEU A 95 6.15 -0.53 -10.89
CA LEU A 95 4.85 -1.09 -10.52
C LEU A 95 4.47 -0.75 -9.07
N PRO A 96 4.33 0.53 -8.71
CA PRO A 96 3.84 0.89 -7.39
C PRO A 96 2.41 0.38 -7.22
N LEU A 97 2.13 -0.35 -6.13
CA LEU A 97 0.82 -0.94 -5.87
C LEU A 97 0.07 -0.23 -4.74
N ASP A 98 0.77 0.25 -3.73
CA ASP A 98 0.11 0.87 -2.58
C ASP A 98 0.82 2.14 -2.13
N VAL A 99 0.04 2.99 -1.46
CA VAL A 99 0.50 4.22 -0.83
C VAL A 99 -0.20 4.40 0.51
N ALA A 100 0.54 4.83 1.53
CA ALA A 100 -0.02 5.17 2.83
C ALA A 100 0.72 6.37 3.44
N CYS A 101 0.02 7.17 4.26
CA CYS A 101 0.60 8.28 5.01
C CYS A 101 0.79 7.89 6.47
N ASP A 102 1.95 8.24 7.05
CA ASP A 102 2.16 8.17 8.50
C ASP A 102 1.50 9.36 9.24
N SER A 103 1.68 9.45 10.58
CA SER A 103 1.09 10.51 11.40
C SER A 103 1.62 11.91 11.06
N ARG A 104 2.77 12.02 10.38
CA ARG A 104 3.39 13.27 9.95
C ARG A 104 3.05 13.64 8.52
N ASN A 105 2.22 12.83 7.84
CA ASN A 105 1.93 12.93 6.41
C ASN A 105 3.14 12.66 5.49
N ASP A 106 4.17 11.96 5.96
CA ASP A 106 5.14 11.38 5.05
C ASP A 106 4.45 10.27 4.25
N LEU A 107 4.65 10.25 2.94
CA LEU A 107 4.02 9.25 2.08
C LEU A 107 4.95 8.05 1.89
N TYR A 108 4.42 6.86 2.14
CA TYR A 108 5.12 5.62 1.84
C TYR A 108 4.51 4.95 0.62
N VAL A 109 5.36 4.31 -0.17
CA VAL A 109 5.01 3.69 -1.45
C VAL A 109 5.50 2.25 -1.46
N CYS A 110 4.62 1.30 -1.68
CA CYS A 110 5.01 -0.04 -2.10
C CYS A 110 5.53 0.03 -3.53
N ASP A 111 6.83 0.14 -3.70
CA ASP A 111 7.52 0.05 -4.99
C ASP A 111 7.73 -1.43 -5.32
N SER A 112 6.60 -2.10 -5.64
CA SER A 112 6.44 -3.56 -5.60
C SER A 112 7.35 -4.28 -6.57
N GLY A 113 7.48 -3.76 -7.80
CA GLY A 113 8.36 -4.35 -8.79
C GLY A 113 9.86 -4.19 -8.46
N SER A 114 10.21 -3.25 -7.59
CA SER A 114 11.58 -3.08 -7.08
C SER A 114 11.84 -3.82 -5.76
N ASN A 115 10.84 -4.51 -5.20
CA ASN A 115 10.91 -5.19 -3.90
C ASN A 115 11.33 -4.26 -2.76
N ARG A 116 10.78 -3.03 -2.71
CA ARG A 116 11.13 -2.01 -1.72
C ARG A 116 9.91 -1.26 -1.21
N ILE A 117 10.05 -0.71 -0.01
CA ILE A 117 9.17 0.36 0.46
C ILE A 117 9.97 1.65 0.42
N ARG A 118 9.41 2.63 -0.29
CA ARG A 118 9.99 3.97 -0.42
C ARG A 118 9.19 4.95 0.42
N LYS A 119 9.90 5.88 1.06
CA LYS A 119 9.31 6.97 1.83
C LYS A 119 9.56 8.29 1.11
N ILE A 120 8.56 9.15 1.03
CA ILE A 120 8.65 10.52 0.53
C ILE A 120 8.39 11.45 1.72
N ASP A 121 9.41 12.17 2.11
CA ASP A 121 9.32 13.16 3.16
C ASP A 121 8.42 14.32 2.71
N ARG A 122 7.43 14.67 3.53
CA ARG A 122 6.40 15.65 3.21
C ARG A 122 6.98 17.07 2.96
N GLU A 123 7.98 17.45 3.76
CA GLU A 123 8.49 18.82 3.77
C GLU A 123 9.48 19.06 2.63
N THR A 124 10.34 18.08 2.39
CA THR A 124 11.43 18.19 1.41
C THR A 124 11.08 17.62 0.04
N GLY A 125 10.11 16.70 -0.04
CA GLY A 125 9.79 15.96 -1.25
C GLY A 125 10.87 14.95 -1.66
N ILE A 126 11.81 14.66 -0.76
CA ILE A 126 12.89 13.69 -1.00
C ILE A 126 12.34 12.27 -0.80
N ILE A 127 12.67 11.40 -1.74
CA ILE A 127 12.34 9.97 -1.66
C ILE A 127 13.54 9.16 -1.21
N THR A 128 13.30 8.18 -0.33
CA THR A 128 14.33 7.26 0.18
C THR A 128 13.78 5.85 0.31
N THR A 129 14.61 4.83 0.14
CA THR A 129 14.26 3.46 0.51
C THR A 129 14.32 3.30 2.02
N VAL A 130 13.26 2.76 2.63
CA VAL A 130 13.19 2.53 4.09
C VAL A 130 13.13 1.05 4.46
N VAL A 131 12.65 0.18 3.55
CA VAL A 131 12.67 -1.27 3.74
C VAL A 131 12.97 -1.94 2.41
N GLY A 132 13.79 -2.98 2.45
CA GLY A 132 14.07 -3.87 1.33
C GLY A 132 15.39 -3.60 0.63
N THR A 133 16.13 -4.67 0.32
CA THR A 133 17.36 -4.60 -0.48
C THR A 133 17.09 -4.46 -1.98
N GLY A 134 15.88 -4.89 -2.42
CA GLY A 134 15.51 -5.08 -3.81
C GLY A 134 15.78 -6.46 -4.36
N GLU A 135 16.50 -7.30 -3.62
CA GLU A 135 16.66 -8.71 -3.97
C GLU A 135 15.37 -9.46 -3.70
N HIS A 136 15.07 -10.43 -4.56
CA HIS A 136 13.90 -11.28 -4.44
C HIS A 136 14.15 -12.42 -3.44
N GLY A 137 13.13 -12.82 -2.70
CA GLY A 137 13.16 -13.94 -1.76
C GLY A 137 13.22 -13.49 -0.30
N PHE A 138 13.01 -14.44 0.61
CA PHE A 138 13.06 -14.19 2.04
C PHE A 138 14.42 -14.54 2.60
N ASN A 139 15.10 -13.61 3.26
CA ASN A 139 16.42 -13.79 3.88
C ASN A 139 16.41 -13.65 5.41
N GLY A 140 15.22 -13.61 6.02
CA GLY A 140 15.06 -13.50 7.46
C GLY A 140 14.51 -12.16 7.93
N ASP A 141 14.50 -11.98 9.24
CA ASP A 141 14.17 -10.76 9.94
C ASP A 141 15.46 -9.99 10.27
N GLY A 142 15.40 -8.68 10.46
CA GLY A 142 16.59 -7.90 10.79
C GLY A 142 16.49 -6.42 10.40
N PRO A 143 17.64 -5.75 10.18
CA PRO A 143 17.68 -4.35 9.78
C PRO A 143 16.92 -4.12 8.46
N ALA A 144 16.11 -3.07 8.43
CA ALA A 144 15.15 -2.84 7.35
C ALA A 144 15.79 -2.74 5.94
N LEU A 145 17.00 -2.22 5.84
CA LEU A 145 17.73 -2.11 4.57
C LEU A 145 18.55 -3.37 4.21
N GLU A 146 18.52 -4.40 5.06
CA GLU A 146 19.23 -5.67 4.86
C GLU A 146 18.27 -6.84 4.61
N VAL A 147 16.96 -6.65 4.87
CA VAL A 147 15.95 -7.66 4.58
C VAL A 147 15.52 -7.64 3.12
N ASN A 148 15.20 -8.80 2.57
CA ASN A 148 14.55 -8.89 1.28
C ASN A 148 13.04 -8.82 1.46
N LEU A 149 12.38 -8.14 0.54
CA LEU A 149 10.94 -8.20 0.32
C LEU A 149 10.68 -8.90 -1.01
N THR A 150 9.49 -9.49 -1.15
CA THR A 150 9.13 -10.15 -2.39
C THR A 150 7.74 -9.70 -2.83
N TRP A 151 7.73 -8.75 -3.75
CA TRP A 151 6.49 -8.17 -4.27
C TRP A 151 5.59 -7.64 -3.14
N PRO A 152 6.06 -6.67 -2.32
CA PRO A 152 5.23 -6.07 -1.30
C PRO A 152 4.03 -5.38 -1.96
N ALA A 153 2.80 -5.76 -1.58
CA ALA A 153 1.60 -5.29 -2.28
C ALA A 153 0.79 -4.28 -1.49
N ALA A 154 0.91 -4.28 -0.16
CA ALA A 154 0.16 -3.35 0.69
C ALA A 154 0.96 -2.96 1.94
N ILE A 155 0.68 -1.75 2.44
CA ILE A 155 1.20 -1.21 3.70
C ILE A 155 0.10 -0.52 4.48
N ALA A 156 0.19 -0.60 5.80
CA ALA A 156 -0.69 0.13 6.70
C ALA A 156 0.09 0.56 7.95
N PHE A 157 -0.34 1.64 8.60
CA PHE A 157 0.24 2.16 9.81
C PHE A 157 -0.73 2.03 10.98
N ASP A 158 -0.23 1.66 12.14
CA ASP A 158 -0.96 1.78 13.38
C ASP A 158 -0.86 3.19 13.98
N ALA A 159 -1.45 3.38 15.18
CA ALA A 159 -1.46 4.66 15.87
C ALA A 159 -0.07 5.10 16.37
N ASP A 160 0.86 4.19 16.48
CA ASP A 160 2.24 4.43 16.91
C ASP A 160 3.22 4.60 15.74
N ASP A 161 2.72 4.72 14.50
CA ASP A 161 3.49 4.78 13.26
C ASP A 161 4.34 3.52 13.00
N VAL A 162 3.92 2.38 13.51
CA VAL A 162 4.51 1.11 13.12
C VAL A 162 3.88 0.68 11.79
N MET A 163 4.71 0.35 10.82
CA MET A 163 4.26 -0.06 9.49
C MET A 163 4.13 -1.59 9.41
N TYR A 164 3.01 -2.02 8.88
CA TYR A 164 2.76 -3.41 8.50
C TYR A 164 2.84 -3.53 7.00
N ILE A 165 3.46 -4.61 6.52
CA ILE A 165 3.74 -4.83 5.09
C ILE A 165 3.20 -6.20 4.70
N ALA A 166 2.34 -6.26 3.70
CA ALA A 166 2.02 -7.50 3.01
C ALA A 166 3.15 -7.86 2.05
N ASP A 167 4.05 -8.72 2.49
CA ASP A 167 5.15 -9.25 1.69
C ASP A 167 4.63 -10.45 0.88
N THR A 168 3.89 -10.11 -0.17
CA THR A 168 2.89 -10.96 -0.81
C THR A 168 3.45 -12.26 -1.38
N GLN A 169 4.50 -12.18 -2.19
CA GLN A 169 5.12 -13.38 -2.77
C GLN A 169 6.09 -14.09 -1.81
N ALA A 170 6.42 -13.47 -0.68
CA ALA A 170 7.07 -14.14 0.43
C ALA A 170 6.06 -14.83 1.37
N HIS A 171 4.74 -14.68 1.12
CA HIS A 171 3.64 -15.22 1.93
C HIS A 171 3.74 -14.86 3.41
N ARG A 172 4.09 -13.58 3.70
CA ARG A 172 4.34 -13.08 5.05
C ARG A 172 3.70 -11.72 5.28
N ILE A 173 3.35 -11.48 6.53
CA ILE A 173 3.11 -10.13 7.04
C ILE A 173 4.32 -9.73 7.85
N ARG A 174 4.90 -8.59 7.47
CA ARG A 174 6.07 -8.03 8.13
C ARG A 174 5.67 -6.79 8.92
N ARG A 175 6.33 -6.56 10.02
CA ARG A 175 6.20 -5.38 10.86
C ARG A 175 7.51 -4.61 10.82
N TYR A 176 7.45 -3.33 10.50
CA TYR A 176 8.60 -2.42 10.52
C TYR A 176 8.38 -1.30 11.53
N ASP A 177 9.30 -1.15 12.45
CA ASP A 177 9.33 -0.06 13.42
C ASP A 177 10.49 0.88 13.11
N SER A 178 10.18 2.10 12.66
CA SER A 178 11.18 3.11 12.27
C SER A 178 12.06 3.57 13.44
N ARG A 179 11.62 3.38 14.70
CA ARG A 179 12.38 3.72 15.91
C ARG A 179 13.53 2.75 16.15
N THR A 180 13.36 1.50 15.79
CA THR A 180 14.38 0.44 15.92
C THR A 180 15.11 0.18 14.63
N GLY A 181 14.49 0.50 13.50
CA GLY A 181 14.99 0.19 12.16
C GLY A 181 14.90 -1.30 11.82
N LEU A 182 14.11 -2.07 12.56
CA LEU A 182 13.99 -3.52 12.40
C LEU A 182 12.71 -3.92 11.68
N VAL A 183 12.80 -4.99 10.91
CA VAL A 183 11.68 -5.69 10.30
C VAL A 183 11.56 -7.08 10.91
N GLU A 184 10.35 -7.43 11.31
CA GLU A 184 10.01 -8.72 11.91
C GLU A 184 8.86 -9.37 11.15
N THR A 185 8.87 -10.68 11.03
CA THR A 185 7.75 -11.47 10.53
C THR A 185 6.75 -11.70 11.65
N ILE A 186 5.50 -11.24 11.47
CA ILE A 186 4.45 -11.42 12.47
C ILE A 186 3.40 -12.47 12.09
N ALA A 187 3.30 -12.80 10.80
CA ALA A 187 2.44 -13.87 10.30
C ALA A 187 3.01 -14.47 9.02
N GLY A 188 2.64 -15.74 8.77
CA GLY A 188 3.10 -16.48 7.60
C GLY A 188 4.43 -17.20 7.86
N SER A 189 4.35 -18.50 8.11
CA SER A 189 5.53 -19.36 8.16
C SER A 189 5.45 -20.30 6.96
N TRP A 190 6.11 -19.92 5.86
CA TRP A 190 6.20 -20.81 4.70
C TRP A 190 7.42 -21.69 4.86
N THR A 191 7.21 -23.00 4.95
CA THR A 191 8.28 -24.00 4.92
C THR A 191 8.24 -24.77 3.60
N ALA A 192 9.34 -25.44 3.23
CA ALA A 192 9.36 -26.30 2.06
C ALA A 192 8.32 -27.44 2.11
N GLU A 193 7.78 -27.75 3.30
CA GLU A 193 6.70 -28.73 3.50
C GLU A 193 5.33 -28.12 3.15
N ASP A 194 5.20 -26.78 3.24
CA ASP A 194 3.98 -26.07 2.88
C ASP A 194 3.85 -25.84 1.36
N GLU A 195 4.98 -25.83 0.63
CA GLU A 195 4.98 -25.85 -0.85
C GLU A 195 4.27 -27.08 -1.43
N ALA A 196 4.25 -28.20 -0.67
CA ALA A 196 3.60 -29.43 -1.09
C ALA A 196 2.09 -29.45 -0.80
N ARG A 197 1.57 -28.49 -0.03
CA ARG A 197 0.15 -28.33 0.29
C ARG A 197 -0.41 -27.14 -0.50
N GLU A 198 -0.97 -27.45 -1.64
CA GLU A 198 -1.58 -26.53 -2.58
C GLU A 198 -2.36 -25.37 -1.93
N GLN A 199 -1.89 -24.19 -2.12
CA GLN A 199 -2.41 -22.81 -2.07
C GLN A 199 -1.74 -21.90 -1.03
N PRO A 200 -0.79 -21.05 -1.49
CA PRO A 200 -0.23 -20.01 -0.63
C PRO A 200 -1.27 -18.92 -0.37
N LEU A 201 -1.43 -18.54 0.90
CA LEU A 201 -2.20 -17.34 1.26
C LEU A 201 -1.48 -16.11 0.69
N VAL A 202 -2.15 -15.41 -0.21
CA VAL A 202 -1.61 -14.20 -0.84
C VAL A 202 -2.26 -12.99 -0.19
N ALA A 203 -1.57 -12.37 0.79
CA ALA A 203 -2.02 -11.11 1.37
C ALA A 203 -1.93 -10.01 0.31
N ARG A 204 -3.06 -9.39 -0.03
CA ARG A 204 -3.14 -8.34 -1.06
C ARG A 204 -3.53 -6.99 -0.51
N ASN A 205 -4.09 -6.95 0.69
CA ASN A 205 -4.52 -5.72 1.31
C ASN A 205 -4.30 -5.76 2.82
N LEU A 206 -3.99 -4.61 3.40
CA LEU A 206 -3.84 -4.41 4.83
C LEU A 206 -4.72 -3.26 5.27
N VAL A 207 -5.53 -3.48 6.30
CA VAL A 207 -6.32 -2.43 6.94
C VAL A 207 -6.06 -2.48 8.43
N VAL A 208 -5.63 -1.37 9.01
CA VAL A 208 -5.56 -1.24 10.45
C VAL A 208 -6.97 -0.90 10.96
N LEU A 209 -7.55 -1.83 11.71
CA LEU A 209 -8.81 -1.63 12.38
C LEU A 209 -8.59 -0.85 13.68
N SER A 210 -9.63 -0.22 14.24
CA SER A 210 -9.51 0.56 15.48
C SER A 210 -9.00 -0.30 16.65
N GLY A 211 -7.95 0.16 17.31
CA GLY A 211 -7.20 -0.59 18.29
C GLY A 211 -6.01 -1.30 17.63
N ASP A 212 -5.42 -2.25 18.30
CA ASP A 212 -4.24 -2.98 17.80
C ASP A 212 -4.59 -4.09 16.79
N ALA A 213 -5.77 -4.06 16.18
CA ALA A 213 -6.21 -5.08 15.23
C ALA A 213 -5.88 -4.68 13.79
N ILE A 214 -5.24 -5.58 13.05
CA ILE A 214 -4.94 -5.46 11.63
C ILE A 214 -5.87 -6.39 10.86
N GLY A 215 -6.59 -5.85 9.88
CA GLY A 215 -7.32 -6.64 8.90
C GLY A 215 -6.39 -7.00 7.75
N ILE A 216 -6.29 -8.26 7.41
CA ILE A 216 -5.53 -8.74 6.27
C ILE A 216 -6.51 -9.35 5.28
N ASP A 217 -6.54 -8.81 4.07
CA ASP A 217 -7.28 -9.41 2.97
C ASP A 217 -6.39 -10.44 2.27
N PHE A 218 -6.76 -11.71 2.44
CA PHE A 218 -6.19 -12.80 1.69
C PHE A 218 -7.17 -13.13 0.57
N SER A 219 -7.00 -12.57 -0.60
CA SER A 219 -7.79 -13.03 -1.73
C SER A 219 -7.19 -14.32 -2.28
N ASP A 220 -7.77 -15.43 -1.84
CA ASP A 220 -8.08 -16.49 -2.80
C ASP A 220 -9.34 -16.04 -3.58
N ASP A 221 -9.72 -16.77 -4.61
CA ASP A 221 -10.92 -16.46 -5.40
C ASP A 221 -12.25 -16.46 -4.57
N ASN A 222 -12.17 -16.60 -3.25
CA ASN A 222 -13.28 -16.72 -2.29
C ASN A 222 -13.40 -15.57 -1.28
N GLY A 223 -12.48 -14.58 -1.29
CA GLY A 223 -12.66 -13.31 -0.56
C GLY A 223 -12.65 -13.40 0.97
N TRP A 224 -11.53 -13.76 1.58
CA TRP A 224 -11.42 -13.87 3.04
C TRP A 224 -10.77 -12.64 3.65
N LEU A 225 -11.37 -12.08 4.71
CA LEU A 225 -10.78 -11.08 5.60
C LEU A 225 -10.36 -11.78 6.90
N MET A 226 -9.07 -11.73 7.23
CA MET A 226 -8.56 -12.25 8.50
C MET A 226 -8.10 -11.09 9.39
N PRO A 227 -8.71 -10.84 10.55
CA PRO A 227 -8.16 -9.94 11.55
C PRO A 227 -6.96 -10.59 12.25
N VAL A 228 -5.84 -9.88 12.34
CA VAL A 228 -4.69 -10.25 13.16
C VAL A 228 -4.63 -9.27 14.32
N CYS A 229 -4.72 -9.77 15.56
CA CYS A 229 -4.50 -8.93 16.74
C CYS A 229 -3.00 -8.79 17.02
N SER A 230 -2.56 -7.60 17.40
CA SER A 230 -1.14 -7.28 17.67
C SER A 230 -0.55 -8.04 18.86
N ASP A 231 -1.39 -8.63 19.71
CA ASP A 231 -1.00 -9.41 20.88
C ASP A 231 -0.67 -10.90 20.58
N GLY A 232 -0.74 -11.30 19.33
CA GLY A 232 -0.40 -12.66 18.89
C GLY A 232 -1.36 -13.76 19.37
N LEU A 233 -2.51 -13.41 19.94
CA LEU A 233 -3.39 -14.33 20.66
C LEU A 233 -4.81 -14.39 20.14
N SER A 234 -5.08 -14.41 18.89
CA SER A 234 -6.22 -15.12 18.29
C SER A 234 -6.46 -14.76 16.83
N LEU A 235 -6.30 -15.71 15.95
CA LEU A 235 -6.88 -15.65 14.61
C LEU A 235 -8.36 -16.02 14.71
N SER A 236 -9.25 -15.07 14.58
CA SER A 236 -10.67 -15.36 14.38
C SER A 236 -10.98 -15.21 12.90
N MET A 237 -11.29 -16.31 12.23
CA MET A 237 -11.78 -16.29 10.85
C MET A 237 -13.28 -16.03 10.85
N TYR A 238 -13.71 -14.98 10.14
CA TYR A 238 -15.11 -14.77 9.82
C TYR A 238 -15.34 -15.10 8.34
N LEU A 239 -16.27 -15.99 8.09
CA LEU A 239 -16.81 -16.26 6.76
C LEU A 239 -18.00 -15.33 6.53
N ASP A 240 -18.07 -14.71 5.37
CA ASP A 240 -19.19 -13.83 4.98
C ASP A 240 -20.50 -14.63 4.75
N ASP A 241 -20.47 -15.96 4.85
CA ASP A 241 -21.61 -16.86 4.68
C ASP A 241 -22.27 -17.31 6.01
N GLY A 242 -21.85 -16.75 7.16
CA GLY A 242 -22.46 -17.00 8.47
C GLY A 242 -22.07 -18.33 9.13
N HIS A 243 -21.04 -19.01 8.65
CA HIS A 243 -20.52 -20.19 9.33
C HIS A 243 -19.50 -19.85 10.43
N PRO A 244 -19.54 -20.50 11.58
CA PRO A 244 -18.59 -20.26 12.66
C PRO A 244 -17.19 -20.71 12.27
N ALA A 245 -16.19 -19.88 12.62
CA ALA A 245 -14.79 -20.19 12.43
C ALA A 245 -14.41 -21.51 13.14
N MET A 246 -13.58 -22.31 12.48
CA MET A 246 -12.95 -23.45 13.18
C MET A 246 -11.82 -22.89 14.07
N GLU A 247 -11.90 -23.20 15.37
CA GLU A 247 -10.81 -22.96 16.31
C GLU A 247 -9.59 -23.81 15.91
N ALA A 248 -8.44 -23.18 15.78
CA ALA A 248 -7.15 -23.83 15.58
C ALA A 248 -6.40 -23.92 16.90
#